data_05b164d60ea85ec4ce5fec8da6a86b22
#
_entry.id   05b164d60ea85ec4ce5fec8da6a86b22
#
_cell.length_a   1.000
_cell.length_b   1.000
_cell.length_c   1.000
_cell.angle_alpha   90.00
_cell.angle_beta   90.00
_cell.angle_gamma   90.00
#
_symmetry.space_group_name_H-M   'P 1'
#
loop_
_entity.id
_entity.type
_entity.pdbx_description
1 polymer ?
#
loop_
_entity_poly.entity_id
_entity_poly.type
_entity_poly.pdbx_seq_one_letter_code
_entity_poly.pdbx_strand_id
1 'polypeptide(L)'
;MINTALLPADKDPMGAAIADYFKRHKADRLRVFSSQFDEDEIPVEELFRTEKQMPLLERTALQMATGRILDVGAGSGCHSLALQEAGKEVHAIDISPLSVEVMKQRGVRSVSQTNLFNEQFADEYDTILMLMNGSGIIGKLENLPDFFRKMKLLLRPGGCVLMDSSNLSYLFEEEDGSIVIDLAGDYYGEVDFQMQYKNLKGDSFDWLYIDFQTLSLYAAENGFTAKLVKEGTHYDYLAKLSRQV
;
A
#
# COMPACT_ATOMS: atom_id res chain seq x y z
N MET A 1 -15.85 -7.06 7.29
CA MET A 1 -15.79 -7.47 5.86
C MET A 1 -14.89 -6.50 5.12
N ILE A 2 -13.98 -7.02 4.31
CA ILE A 2 -13.04 -6.21 3.55
C ILE A 2 -13.77 -5.32 2.52
N ASN A 3 -13.32 -4.08 2.39
CA ASN A 3 -13.95 -3.13 1.47
C ASN A 3 -13.57 -3.47 0.01
N THR A 4 -14.56 -3.61 -0.86
CA THR A 4 -14.38 -3.89 -2.30
C THR A 4 -14.79 -2.71 -3.20
N ALA A 5 -15.21 -1.59 -2.61
CA ALA A 5 -15.73 -0.44 -3.34
C ALA A 5 -14.63 0.31 -4.10
N LEU A 6 -15.04 0.98 -5.18
CA LEU A 6 -14.24 1.99 -5.86
C LEU A 6 -14.55 3.36 -5.24
N LEU A 7 -13.59 4.28 -5.29
CA LEU A 7 -13.81 5.65 -4.86
C LEU A 7 -14.59 6.44 -5.93
N PRO A 8 -15.67 7.14 -5.56
CA PRO A 8 -16.25 8.14 -6.43
C PRO A 8 -15.36 9.42 -6.41
N ALA A 9 -15.32 10.14 -7.53
CA ALA A 9 -14.42 11.29 -7.67
C ALA A 9 -14.67 12.43 -6.66
N ASP A 10 -15.90 12.56 -6.17
CA ASP A 10 -16.30 13.53 -5.14
C ASP A 10 -15.97 13.09 -3.70
N LYS A 11 -15.31 11.91 -3.55
CA LYS A 11 -14.80 11.36 -2.29
C LYS A 11 -13.31 10.98 -2.37
N ASP A 12 -12.60 11.52 -3.36
CA ASP A 12 -11.21 11.17 -3.71
C ASP A 12 -10.25 12.35 -3.49
N PRO A 13 -9.97 12.75 -2.24
CA PRO A 13 -9.06 13.88 -1.96
C PRO A 13 -7.62 13.61 -2.41
N MET A 14 -7.12 12.37 -2.27
CA MET A 14 -5.77 12.02 -2.72
C MET A 14 -5.66 12.10 -4.24
N GLY A 15 -6.59 11.51 -4.98
CA GLY A 15 -6.59 11.60 -6.44
C GLY A 15 -6.74 13.03 -6.94
N ALA A 16 -7.53 13.88 -6.25
CA ALA A 16 -7.63 15.30 -6.57
C ALA A 16 -6.31 16.04 -6.36
N ALA A 17 -5.58 15.75 -5.29
CA ALA A 17 -4.26 16.32 -5.03
C ALA A 17 -3.23 15.87 -6.08
N ILE A 18 -3.22 14.58 -6.42
CA ILE A 18 -2.40 14.00 -7.49
C ILE A 18 -2.70 14.68 -8.84
N ALA A 19 -3.98 14.85 -9.19
CA ALA A 19 -4.38 15.49 -10.44
C ALA A 19 -3.98 16.96 -10.52
N ASP A 20 -4.09 17.68 -9.40
CA ASP A 20 -3.65 19.07 -9.32
C ASP A 20 -2.12 19.20 -9.45
N TYR A 21 -1.37 18.33 -8.74
CA TYR A 21 0.09 18.34 -8.84
C TYR A 21 0.56 17.99 -10.25
N PHE A 22 -0.04 16.99 -10.88
CA PHE A 22 0.29 16.64 -12.26
C PHE A 22 0.11 17.79 -13.24
N LYS A 23 -1.00 18.54 -13.12
CA LYS A 23 -1.32 19.64 -14.02
C LYS A 23 -0.52 20.92 -13.77
N ARG A 24 -0.18 21.22 -12.52
CA ARG A 24 0.34 22.51 -12.09
C ARG A 24 1.74 22.43 -11.47
N HIS A 25 2.30 21.25 -11.30
CA HIS A 25 3.53 20.98 -10.53
C HIS A 25 3.48 21.55 -9.11
N LYS A 26 2.27 21.67 -8.57
CA LYS A 26 1.97 22.16 -7.24
C LYS A 26 0.61 21.64 -6.78
N ALA A 27 0.53 21.18 -5.55
CA ALA A 27 -0.72 20.87 -4.86
C ALA A 27 -0.86 21.75 -3.61
N ASP A 28 -2.09 21.92 -3.13
CA ASP A 28 -2.36 22.40 -1.79
C ASP A 28 -2.10 21.29 -0.77
N ARG A 29 -2.22 21.57 0.52
CA ARG A 29 -2.02 20.59 1.58
C ARG A 29 -3.03 19.44 1.45
N LEU A 30 -2.53 18.21 1.34
CA LEU A 30 -3.31 16.99 1.49
C LEU A 30 -3.26 16.59 2.97
N ARG A 31 -4.30 16.94 3.71
CA ARG A 31 -4.40 16.75 5.16
C ARG A 31 -4.90 15.35 5.48
N VAL A 32 -4.33 14.76 6.52
CA VAL A 32 -4.70 13.44 7.05
C VAL A 32 -5.12 13.59 8.50
N PHE A 33 -6.27 13.05 8.82
CA PHE A 33 -6.85 13.02 10.17
C PHE A 33 -6.95 11.58 10.64
N SER A 34 -6.75 11.37 11.93
CA SER A 34 -6.93 10.11 12.63
C SER A 34 -7.61 10.37 13.97
N SER A 35 -8.31 9.38 14.51
CA SER A 35 -8.77 9.43 15.90
C SER A 35 -7.65 9.18 16.90
N GLN A 36 -6.52 8.64 16.45
CA GLN A 36 -5.40 8.16 17.28
C GLN A 36 -4.17 9.07 17.23
N PHE A 37 -4.03 9.90 16.19
CA PHE A 37 -2.86 10.73 15.94
C PHE A 37 -3.25 12.19 15.66
N ASP A 38 -2.28 13.09 15.87
CA ASP A 38 -2.42 14.48 15.45
C ASP A 38 -2.59 14.60 13.92
N GLU A 39 -3.15 15.74 13.50
CA GLU A 39 -3.28 16.05 12.08
C GLU A 39 -1.90 16.06 11.40
N ASP A 40 -1.81 15.37 10.28
CA ASP A 40 -0.61 15.29 9.45
C ASP A 40 -0.92 15.65 7.99
N GLU A 41 0.11 15.72 7.14
CA GLU A 41 -0.06 15.98 5.71
C GLU A 41 0.83 15.04 4.87
N ILE A 42 0.29 14.64 3.72
CA ILE A 42 1.06 13.88 2.74
C ILE A 42 1.69 14.85 1.74
N PRO A 43 3.03 14.91 1.63
CA PRO A 43 3.72 15.66 0.59
C PRO A 43 3.42 15.04 -0.79
N VAL A 44 2.55 15.69 -1.57
CA VAL A 44 2.04 15.13 -2.84
C VAL A 44 3.16 14.92 -3.85
N GLU A 45 4.21 15.73 -3.80
CA GLU A 45 5.42 15.60 -4.64
C GLU A 45 6.12 14.25 -4.48
N GLU A 46 6.08 13.65 -3.28
CA GLU A 46 6.67 12.33 -3.04
C GLU A 46 6.00 11.23 -3.85
N LEU A 47 4.73 11.40 -4.20
CA LEU A 47 4.02 10.45 -5.05
C LEU A 47 4.50 10.49 -6.50
N PHE A 48 5.28 11.53 -6.90
CA PHE A 48 5.79 11.72 -8.26
C PHE A 48 7.29 11.46 -8.40
N ARG A 49 7.95 11.01 -7.34
CA ARG A 49 9.39 10.77 -7.30
C ARG A 49 9.84 9.75 -8.35
N THR A 50 11.06 9.93 -8.82
CA THR A 50 11.76 8.97 -9.68
C THR A 50 12.37 7.84 -8.83
N GLU A 51 12.77 6.71 -9.45
CA GLU A 51 13.42 5.59 -8.75
C GLU A 51 14.60 6.05 -7.87
N LYS A 52 15.42 7.00 -8.37
CA LYS A 52 16.58 7.51 -7.63
C LYS A 52 16.22 8.26 -6.34
N GLN A 53 15.02 8.81 -6.27
CA GLN A 53 14.50 9.54 -5.11
C GLN A 53 13.75 8.63 -4.13
N MET A 54 13.40 7.42 -4.54
CA MET A 54 12.69 6.46 -3.69
C MET A 54 13.54 5.99 -2.52
N PRO A 55 12.94 5.74 -1.34
CA PRO A 55 13.59 5.08 -0.22
C PRO A 55 14.17 3.70 -0.60
N LEU A 56 15.10 3.23 0.23
CA LEU A 56 15.82 1.99 -0.03
C LEU A 56 14.91 0.76 -0.09
N LEU A 57 13.85 0.71 0.73
CA LEU A 57 12.90 -0.41 0.74
C LEU A 57 12.18 -0.52 -0.60
N GLU A 58 11.66 0.59 -1.12
CA GLU A 58 10.99 0.63 -2.41
C GLU A 58 11.92 0.23 -3.55
N ARG A 59 13.12 0.81 -3.62
CA ARG A 59 14.13 0.43 -4.64
C ARG A 59 14.47 -1.05 -4.57
N THR A 60 14.59 -1.61 -3.36
CA THR A 60 14.85 -3.04 -3.17
C THR A 60 13.69 -3.87 -3.73
N ALA A 61 12.44 -3.49 -3.44
CA ALA A 61 11.27 -4.17 -3.97
C ALA A 61 11.22 -4.10 -5.52
N LEU A 62 11.45 -2.93 -6.11
CA LEU A 62 11.47 -2.77 -7.57
C LEU A 62 12.56 -3.63 -8.24
N GLN A 63 13.74 -3.74 -7.63
CA GLN A 63 14.82 -4.61 -8.12
C GLN A 63 14.46 -6.08 -8.05
N MET A 64 13.79 -6.51 -6.98
CA MET A 64 13.36 -7.90 -6.76
C MET A 64 12.16 -8.31 -7.62
N ALA A 65 11.32 -7.36 -8.03
CA ALA A 65 10.14 -7.65 -8.83
C ALA A 65 10.52 -8.25 -10.20
N THR A 66 9.92 -9.38 -10.56
CA THR A 66 10.19 -10.12 -11.80
C THR A 66 8.90 -10.61 -12.45
N GLY A 67 8.99 -10.97 -13.73
CA GLY A 67 7.85 -11.47 -14.50
C GLY A 67 6.78 -10.42 -14.73
N ARG A 68 5.53 -10.84 -14.74
CA ARG A 68 4.35 -9.98 -14.82
C ARG A 68 4.05 -9.41 -13.43
N ILE A 69 4.07 -8.10 -13.29
CA ILE A 69 4.00 -7.41 -12.01
C ILE A 69 2.64 -6.71 -11.86
N LEU A 70 2.02 -6.86 -10.69
CA LEU A 70 0.87 -6.06 -10.27
C LEU A 70 1.34 -4.98 -9.29
N ASP A 71 1.07 -3.71 -9.58
CA ASP A 71 1.32 -2.57 -8.69
C ASP A 71 -0.01 -2.13 -8.07
N VAL A 72 -0.19 -2.37 -6.79
CA VAL A 72 -1.46 -2.21 -6.07
C VAL A 72 -1.49 -0.88 -5.33
N GLY A 73 -2.56 -0.09 -5.54
CA GLY A 73 -2.66 1.26 -4.97
C GLY A 73 -1.63 2.20 -5.60
N ALA A 74 -1.47 2.12 -6.93
CA ALA A 74 -0.36 2.71 -7.65
C ALA A 74 -0.31 4.26 -7.61
N GLY A 75 -1.36 4.93 -7.16
CA GLY A 75 -1.44 6.37 -6.97
C GLY A 75 -1.12 7.16 -8.24
N SER A 76 -0.01 7.89 -8.24
CA SER A 76 0.45 8.61 -9.42
C SER A 76 1.17 7.71 -10.45
N GLY A 77 1.48 6.44 -10.09
CA GLY A 77 2.18 5.47 -10.94
C GLY A 77 3.72 5.60 -10.92
N CYS A 78 4.31 6.14 -9.86
CA CYS A 78 5.77 6.33 -9.80
C CYS A 78 6.52 4.98 -9.86
N HIS A 79 6.09 3.95 -9.14
CA HIS A 79 6.66 2.60 -9.19
C HIS A 79 6.44 1.95 -10.55
N SER A 80 5.22 2.03 -11.07
CA SER A 80 4.87 1.49 -12.39
C SER A 80 5.73 2.08 -13.51
N LEU A 81 5.98 3.40 -13.50
CA LEU A 81 6.85 4.05 -14.49
C LEU A 81 8.30 3.59 -14.35
N ALA A 82 8.83 3.52 -13.11
CA ALA A 82 10.18 3.02 -12.89
C ALA A 82 10.36 1.57 -13.38
N LEU A 83 9.38 0.70 -13.14
CA LEU A 83 9.37 -0.67 -13.66
C LEU A 83 9.31 -0.72 -15.19
N GLN A 84 8.49 0.13 -15.82
CA GLN A 84 8.41 0.23 -17.28
C GLN A 84 9.74 0.72 -17.90
N GLU A 85 10.38 1.72 -17.30
CA GLU A 85 11.70 2.22 -17.70
C GLU A 85 12.78 1.13 -17.60
N ALA A 86 12.67 0.25 -16.60
CA ALA A 86 13.51 -0.93 -16.45
C ALA A 86 13.15 -2.09 -17.42
N GLY A 87 12.18 -1.88 -18.34
CA GLY A 87 11.76 -2.89 -19.32
C GLY A 87 10.85 -3.99 -18.75
N LYS A 88 10.27 -3.82 -17.56
CA LYS A 88 9.39 -4.82 -16.93
C LYS A 88 7.94 -4.65 -17.37
N GLU A 89 7.19 -5.77 -17.36
CA GLU A 89 5.74 -5.78 -17.58
C GLU A 89 5.03 -5.48 -16.26
N VAL A 90 4.30 -4.37 -16.21
CA VAL A 90 3.56 -3.94 -15.00
C VAL A 90 2.12 -3.59 -15.35
N HIS A 91 1.21 -4.04 -14.49
CA HIS A 91 -0.19 -3.64 -14.47
C HIS A 91 -0.44 -2.86 -13.17
N ALA A 92 -0.81 -1.60 -13.30
CA ALA A 92 -1.14 -0.72 -12.18
C ALA A 92 -2.64 -0.78 -11.88
N ILE A 93 -3.00 -0.91 -10.62
CA ILE A 93 -4.39 -0.80 -10.18
C ILE A 93 -4.54 0.23 -9.08
N ASP A 94 -5.65 0.95 -9.12
CA ASP A 94 -6.05 1.89 -8.07
C ASP A 94 -7.58 1.98 -7.99
N ILE A 95 -8.10 2.28 -6.81
CA ILE A 95 -9.54 2.52 -6.61
C ILE A 95 -9.95 3.94 -7.01
N SER A 96 -9.00 4.88 -7.06
CA SER A 96 -9.18 6.30 -7.40
C SER A 96 -9.31 6.48 -8.91
N PRO A 97 -10.43 7.03 -9.42
CA PRO A 97 -10.58 7.35 -10.83
C PRO A 97 -9.61 8.46 -11.28
N LEU A 98 -9.29 9.41 -10.38
CA LEU A 98 -8.39 10.52 -10.68
C LEU A 98 -6.93 10.07 -10.77
N SER A 99 -6.48 9.17 -9.88
CA SER A 99 -5.16 8.53 -9.95
C SER A 99 -4.99 7.74 -11.25
N VAL A 100 -6.01 6.94 -11.61
CA VAL A 100 -6.01 6.16 -12.86
C VAL A 100 -5.87 7.06 -14.08
N GLU A 101 -6.58 8.17 -14.12
CA GLU A 101 -6.47 9.14 -15.23
C GLU A 101 -5.07 9.76 -15.30
N VAL A 102 -4.50 10.15 -14.17
CA VAL A 102 -3.13 10.70 -14.11
C VAL A 102 -2.10 9.65 -14.55
N MET A 103 -2.21 8.41 -14.10
CA MET A 103 -1.31 7.33 -14.55
C MET A 103 -1.32 7.15 -16.06
N LYS A 104 -2.50 7.15 -16.69
CA LYS A 104 -2.64 7.08 -18.16
C LYS A 104 -1.96 8.26 -18.85
N GLN A 105 -2.19 9.47 -18.36
CA GLN A 105 -1.57 10.69 -18.92
C GLN A 105 -0.06 10.73 -18.72
N ARG A 106 0.46 10.13 -17.66
CA ARG A 106 1.90 9.94 -17.41
C ARG A 106 2.53 8.84 -18.28
N GLY A 107 1.74 8.04 -18.99
CA GLY A 107 2.23 7.00 -19.89
C GLY A 107 2.40 5.63 -19.25
N VAL A 108 1.74 5.34 -18.12
CA VAL A 108 1.63 3.96 -17.62
C VAL A 108 0.80 3.15 -18.62
N ARG A 109 1.37 2.06 -19.16
CA ARG A 109 0.82 1.34 -20.31
C ARG A 109 -0.40 0.50 -19.98
N SER A 110 -0.40 -0.13 -18.79
CA SER A 110 -1.50 -1.00 -18.34
C SER A 110 -2.01 -0.48 -17.01
N VAL A 111 -3.22 0.09 -17.01
CA VAL A 111 -3.86 0.70 -15.83
C VAL A 111 -5.32 0.30 -15.77
N SER A 112 -5.77 -0.11 -14.59
CA SER A 112 -7.19 -0.39 -14.33
C SER A 112 -7.68 0.31 -13.08
N GLN A 113 -8.89 0.88 -13.14
CA GLN A 113 -9.61 1.27 -11.92
C GLN A 113 -10.28 0.03 -11.36
N THR A 114 -9.68 -0.55 -10.34
CA THR A 114 -10.24 -1.73 -9.65
C THR A 114 -9.77 -1.78 -8.21
N ASN A 115 -10.56 -2.45 -7.38
CA ASN A 115 -10.16 -2.79 -6.03
C ASN A 115 -9.49 -4.18 -6.03
N LEU A 116 -8.39 -4.32 -5.29
CA LEU A 116 -7.66 -5.59 -5.15
C LEU A 116 -8.58 -6.75 -4.75
N PHE A 117 -9.55 -6.47 -3.88
CA PHE A 117 -10.48 -7.47 -3.33
C PHE A 117 -11.75 -7.68 -4.16
N ASN A 118 -11.88 -7.02 -5.32
CA ASN A 118 -12.96 -7.31 -6.25
C ASN A 118 -12.89 -8.77 -6.70
N GLU A 119 -13.99 -9.53 -6.52
CA GLU A 119 -14.05 -10.95 -6.87
C GLU A 119 -13.81 -11.23 -8.36
N GLN A 120 -14.24 -10.30 -9.23
CA GLN A 120 -14.07 -10.41 -10.68
C GLN A 120 -12.64 -10.12 -11.15
N PHE A 121 -11.79 -9.55 -10.29
CA PHE A 121 -10.39 -9.33 -10.59
C PHE A 121 -9.61 -10.63 -10.33
N ALA A 122 -9.32 -11.38 -11.41
CA ALA A 122 -8.78 -12.75 -11.37
C ALA A 122 -7.62 -12.97 -12.37
N ASP A 123 -6.79 -11.96 -12.56
CA ASP A 123 -5.58 -12.05 -13.39
C ASP A 123 -4.43 -12.73 -12.62
N GLU A 124 -3.37 -13.20 -13.31
CA GLU A 124 -2.25 -13.90 -12.69
C GLU A 124 -0.93 -13.14 -12.84
N TYR A 125 -0.16 -13.08 -11.74
CA TYR A 125 1.09 -12.31 -11.64
C TYR A 125 2.21 -13.13 -11.02
N ASP A 126 3.45 -12.79 -11.41
CA ASP A 126 4.67 -13.37 -10.83
C ASP A 126 5.10 -12.56 -9.59
N THR A 127 4.83 -11.26 -9.59
CA THR A 127 5.09 -10.38 -8.44
C THR A 127 3.90 -9.46 -8.21
N ILE A 128 3.48 -9.32 -6.96
CA ILE A 128 2.52 -8.30 -6.52
C ILE A 128 3.26 -7.32 -5.63
N LEU A 129 3.23 -6.03 -5.96
CA LEU A 129 3.81 -4.95 -5.17
C LEU A 129 2.72 -4.25 -4.37
N MET A 130 2.98 -4.08 -3.08
CA MET A 130 2.17 -3.30 -2.15
C MET A 130 3.14 -2.43 -1.35
N LEU A 131 3.40 -1.21 -1.82
CA LEU A 131 4.45 -0.33 -1.30
C LEU A 131 3.88 0.98 -0.74
N MET A 132 4.67 1.70 0.07
CA MET A 132 4.31 2.88 0.85
C MET A 132 3.32 2.54 1.98
N ASN A 133 3.74 1.66 2.89
CA ASN A 133 2.90 1.01 3.88
C ASN A 133 1.73 0.27 3.22
N GLY A 134 2.07 -0.53 2.21
CA GLY A 134 1.09 -1.25 1.38
C GLY A 134 0.23 -2.24 2.16
N SER A 135 0.67 -2.70 3.32
CA SER A 135 -0.16 -3.50 4.25
C SER A 135 -1.46 -2.79 4.65
N GLY A 136 -1.47 -1.45 4.64
CA GLY A 136 -2.63 -0.65 4.98
C GLY A 136 -3.86 -0.91 4.12
N ILE A 137 -3.68 -1.32 2.88
CA ILE A 137 -4.78 -1.68 1.96
C ILE A 137 -5.64 -2.84 2.51
N ILE A 138 -5.09 -3.65 3.41
CA ILE A 138 -5.81 -4.77 4.08
C ILE A 138 -6.81 -4.24 5.11
N GLY A 139 -6.55 -3.07 5.69
CA GLY A 139 -7.38 -2.35 6.64
C GLY A 139 -7.24 -2.86 8.07
N LYS A 140 -7.60 -4.11 8.35
CA LYS A 140 -7.58 -4.71 9.70
C LYS A 140 -7.02 -6.12 9.70
N LEU A 141 -6.56 -6.61 10.86
CA LEU A 141 -6.06 -7.98 11.03
C LEU A 141 -7.10 -9.04 10.64
N GLU A 142 -8.36 -8.80 10.98
CA GLU A 142 -9.45 -9.73 10.63
C GLU A 142 -9.60 -10.00 9.12
N ASN A 143 -9.07 -9.11 8.28
CA ASN A 143 -9.11 -9.21 6.82
C ASN A 143 -7.92 -10.02 6.24
N LEU A 144 -6.90 -10.35 7.03
CA LEU A 144 -5.72 -11.09 6.56
C LEU A 144 -6.05 -12.44 5.90
N PRO A 145 -6.99 -13.26 6.43
CA PRO A 145 -7.38 -14.49 5.74
C PRO A 145 -7.94 -14.24 4.33
N ASP A 146 -8.73 -13.20 4.14
CA ASP A 146 -9.28 -12.80 2.85
C ASP A 146 -8.19 -12.27 1.91
N PHE A 147 -7.25 -11.50 2.44
CA PHE A 147 -6.06 -11.06 1.72
C PHE A 147 -5.25 -12.26 1.20
N PHE A 148 -4.88 -13.21 2.06
CA PHE A 148 -4.10 -14.38 1.64
C PHE A 148 -4.87 -15.27 0.66
N ARG A 149 -6.19 -15.40 0.83
CA ARG A 149 -7.04 -16.10 -0.16
C ARG A 149 -6.97 -15.39 -1.52
N LYS A 150 -7.04 -14.07 -1.55
CA LYS A 150 -6.90 -13.29 -2.78
C LYS A 150 -5.52 -13.44 -3.40
N MET A 151 -4.45 -13.42 -2.61
CA MET A 151 -3.08 -13.62 -3.10
C MET A 151 -2.90 -15.03 -3.72
N LYS A 152 -3.54 -16.06 -3.16
CA LYS A 152 -3.52 -17.41 -3.77
C LYS A 152 -4.15 -17.44 -5.17
N LEU A 153 -5.15 -16.61 -5.43
CA LEU A 153 -5.83 -16.53 -6.74
C LEU A 153 -5.01 -15.73 -7.75
N LEU A 154 -4.30 -14.69 -7.30
CA LEU A 154 -3.58 -13.77 -8.18
C LEU A 154 -2.12 -14.18 -8.43
N LEU A 155 -1.52 -15.02 -7.58
CA LEU A 155 -0.12 -15.41 -7.73
C LEU A 155 0.01 -16.70 -8.55
N ARG A 156 0.84 -16.64 -9.59
CA ARG A 156 1.34 -17.83 -10.27
C ARG A 156 2.14 -18.73 -9.34
N PRO A 157 2.28 -20.03 -9.66
CA PRO A 157 3.20 -20.89 -8.94
C PRO A 157 4.62 -20.28 -8.91
N GLY A 158 5.20 -20.18 -7.72
CA GLY A 158 6.51 -19.53 -7.50
C GLY A 158 6.49 -18.01 -7.42
N GLY A 159 5.34 -17.38 -7.62
CA GLY A 159 5.17 -15.92 -7.46
C GLY A 159 5.23 -15.46 -6.00
N CYS A 160 5.35 -14.16 -5.81
CA CYS A 160 5.44 -13.56 -4.47
C CYS A 160 4.75 -12.19 -4.37
N VAL A 161 4.40 -11.83 -3.14
CA VAL A 161 4.06 -10.45 -2.77
C VAL A 161 5.31 -9.80 -2.18
N LEU A 162 5.61 -8.58 -2.59
CA LEU A 162 6.57 -7.69 -1.95
C LEU A 162 5.78 -6.55 -1.32
N MET A 163 5.77 -6.52 0.00
CA MET A 163 4.94 -5.59 0.77
C MET A 163 5.76 -4.95 1.87
N ASP A 164 5.63 -3.64 2.02
CA ASP A 164 6.18 -2.95 3.17
C ASP A 164 5.11 -2.64 4.22
N SER A 165 5.57 -2.45 5.43
CA SER A 165 4.79 -2.02 6.57
C SER A 165 5.69 -1.41 7.62
N SER A 166 5.10 -0.85 8.67
CA SER A 166 5.80 -0.30 9.82
C SER A 166 5.31 -0.95 11.11
N ASN A 167 6.21 -1.12 12.07
CA ASN A 167 5.86 -1.54 13.42
C ASN A 167 5.60 -0.30 14.28
N LEU A 168 4.34 -0.07 14.67
CA LEU A 168 3.95 1.07 15.49
C LEU A 168 4.12 0.84 16.99
N SER A 169 4.70 -0.28 17.45
CA SER A 169 4.86 -0.56 18.88
C SER A 169 5.70 0.49 19.62
N TYR A 170 6.59 1.19 18.93
CA TYR A 170 7.39 2.29 19.52
C TYR A 170 6.55 3.44 20.07
N LEU A 171 5.32 3.62 19.59
CA LEU A 171 4.39 4.64 20.10
C LEU A 171 3.87 4.33 21.51
N PHE A 172 4.07 3.11 21.97
CA PHE A 172 3.67 2.59 23.29
C PHE A 172 4.88 2.30 24.19
N GLU A 173 6.05 2.87 23.83
CA GLU A 173 7.27 2.76 24.63
C GLU A 173 7.24 3.78 25.76
N GLU A 174 7.39 3.29 27.00
CA GLU A 174 7.47 4.08 28.22
C GLU A 174 8.89 4.64 28.43
N GLU A 175 9.05 5.58 29.35
CA GLU A 175 10.36 6.22 29.63
C GLU A 175 11.46 5.22 30.05
N ASP A 176 11.08 4.05 30.59
CA ASP A 176 12.01 2.98 30.98
C ASP A 176 12.35 1.99 29.85
N GLY A 177 11.81 2.23 28.64
CA GLY A 177 12.01 1.38 27.46
C GLY A 177 11.09 0.15 27.41
N SER A 178 10.16 0.00 28.34
CA SER A 178 9.13 -1.04 28.28
C SER A 178 8.04 -0.65 27.26
N ILE A 179 7.45 -1.64 26.59
CA ILE A 179 6.33 -1.43 25.65
C ILE A 179 5.06 -1.94 26.34
N VAL A 180 4.09 -1.04 26.55
CA VAL A 180 2.82 -1.36 27.22
C VAL A 180 1.69 -1.30 26.17
N ILE A 181 1.20 -2.45 25.72
CA ILE A 181 0.11 -2.59 24.76
C ILE A 181 -1.10 -3.23 25.46
N ASP A 182 -2.27 -2.63 25.31
CA ASP A 182 -3.53 -3.22 25.76
C ASP A 182 -3.91 -4.40 24.83
N LEU A 183 -3.77 -5.62 25.33
CA LEU A 183 -4.11 -6.83 24.60
C LEU A 183 -5.63 -7.11 24.55
N ALA A 184 -6.44 -6.36 25.28
CA ALA A 184 -7.91 -6.48 25.26
C ALA A 184 -8.56 -5.57 24.22
N GLY A 185 -7.83 -4.62 23.67
CA GLY A 185 -8.26 -3.70 22.62
C GLY A 185 -8.01 -4.23 21.20
N ASP A 186 -8.23 -3.35 20.23
CA ASP A 186 -7.86 -3.61 18.83
C ASP A 186 -6.33 -3.73 18.69
N TYR A 187 -5.88 -4.35 17.62
CA TYR A 187 -4.45 -4.44 17.35
C TYR A 187 -3.85 -3.05 17.20
N TYR A 188 -2.73 -2.79 17.88
CA TYR A 188 -2.10 -1.46 17.99
C TYR A 188 -1.71 -0.81 16.66
N GLY A 189 -1.64 -1.60 15.59
CA GLY A 189 -1.36 -1.13 14.23
C GLY A 189 -2.60 -0.94 13.36
N GLU A 190 -3.82 -1.10 13.89
CA GLU A 190 -5.06 -0.74 13.22
C GLU A 190 -5.36 0.74 13.45
N VAL A 191 -5.28 1.54 12.39
CA VAL A 191 -5.43 2.99 12.44
C VAL A 191 -6.57 3.41 11.53
N ASP A 192 -7.39 4.36 11.98
CA ASP A 192 -8.36 5.01 11.12
C ASP A 192 -7.77 6.29 10.52
N PHE A 193 -8.04 6.50 9.23
CA PHE A 193 -7.66 7.74 8.55
C PHE A 193 -8.86 8.38 7.83
N GLN A 194 -8.80 9.70 7.72
CA GLN A 194 -9.66 10.49 6.85
C GLN A 194 -8.82 11.55 6.16
N MET A 195 -8.93 11.66 4.85
CA MET A 195 -8.17 12.65 4.08
C MET A 195 -9.03 13.84 3.66
N GLN A 196 -8.40 15.01 3.56
CA GLN A 196 -9.03 16.22 3.01
C GLN A 196 -8.05 16.96 2.11
N TYR A 197 -8.53 17.32 0.92
CA TYR A 197 -7.82 18.18 0.00
C TYR A 197 -8.70 19.38 -0.38
N LYS A 198 -8.26 20.59 -0.01
CA LYS A 198 -9.11 21.81 -0.14
C LYS A 198 -10.46 21.59 0.58
N ASN A 199 -11.57 21.73 -0.16
CA ASN A 199 -12.93 21.52 0.34
C ASN A 199 -13.43 20.07 0.14
N LEU A 200 -12.63 19.22 -0.53
CA LEU A 200 -12.97 17.83 -0.77
C LEU A 200 -12.54 16.98 0.42
N LYS A 201 -13.49 16.37 1.09
CA LYS A 201 -13.28 15.48 2.23
C LYS A 201 -13.72 14.07 1.86
N GLY A 202 -12.81 13.11 2.02
CA GLY A 202 -13.06 11.68 1.83
C GLY A 202 -13.83 11.07 3.01
N ASP A 203 -14.26 9.84 2.85
CA ASP A 203 -14.80 9.05 3.95
C ASP A 203 -13.65 8.50 4.82
N SER A 204 -13.93 8.13 6.07
CA SER A 204 -12.95 7.46 6.92
C SER A 204 -12.71 6.03 6.42
N PHE A 205 -11.47 5.56 6.58
CA PHE A 205 -11.07 4.20 6.20
C PHE A 205 -10.05 3.65 7.20
N ASP A 206 -10.05 2.32 7.36
CA ASP A 206 -9.07 1.63 8.18
C ASP A 206 -7.77 1.42 7.39
N TRP A 207 -6.62 1.47 8.09
CA TRP A 207 -5.28 1.28 7.55
C TRP A 207 -4.46 0.42 8.50
N LEU A 208 -3.93 -0.70 8.01
CA LEU A 208 -3.19 -1.65 8.82
C LEU A 208 -1.68 -1.40 8.73
N TYR A 209 -1.08 -1.05 9.84
CA TYR A 209 0.36 -1.18 10.07
C TYR A 209 0.60 -2.48 10.83
N ILE A 210 1.25 -3.45 10.20
CA ILE A 210 1.47 -4.76 10.82
C ILE A 210 2.94 -4.99 11.10
N ASP A 211 3.30 -5.41 12.32
CA ASP A 211 4.67 -5.84 12.61
C ASP A 211 5.01 -7.16 11.91
N PHE A 212 6.30 -7.42 11.69
CA PHE A 212 6.76 -8.57 10.93
C PHE A 212 6.44 -9.91 11.60
N GLN A 213 6.41 -9.99 12.94
CA GLN A 213 6.12 -11.23 13.65
C GLN A 213 4.65 -11.62 13.47
N THR A 214 3.75 -10.66 13.64
CA THR A 214 2.31 -10.83 13.42
C THR A 214 2.03 -11.19 11.96
N LEU A 215 2.64 -10.49 11.00
CA LEU A 215 2.53 -10.83 9.58
C LEU A 215 2.99 -12.26 9.29
N SER A 216 4.10 -12.71 9.89
CA SER A 216 4.65 -14.04 9.69
C SER A 216 3.74 -15.13 10.24
N LEU A 217 3.10 -14.88 11.38
CA LEU A 217 2.13 -15.79 11.99
C LEU A 217 0.93 -16.00 11.06
N TYR A 218 0.28 -14.91 10.67
CA TYR A 218 -0.87 -14.97 9.76
C TYR A 218 -0.52 -15.55 8.38
N ALA A 219 0.67 -15.27 7.87
CA ALA A 219 1.15 -15.88 6.62
C ALA A 219 1.23 -17.39 6.74
N ALA A 220 1.85 -17.90 7.82
CA ALA A 220 1.99 -19.35 8.07
C ALA A 220 0.62 -20.05 8.20
N GLU A 221 -0.31 -19.46 8.95
CA GLU A 221 -1.68 -19.98 9.11
C GLU A 221 -2.46 -20.04 7.79
N ASN A 222 -2.12 -19.17 6.85
CA ASN A 222 -2.77 -19.08 5.54
C ASN A 222 -1.97 -19.73 4.40
N GLY A 223 -0.95 -20.55 4.70
CA GLY A 223 -0.17 -21.30 3.71
C GLY A 223 0.80 -20.44 2.90
N PHE A 224 1.35 -19.40 3.53
CA PHE A 224 2.44 -18.57 3.02
C PHE A 224 3.63 -18.61 3.96
N THR A 225 4.79 -18.30 3.42
CA THR A 225 6.00 -18.00 4.20
C THR A 225 6.29 -16.51 4.07
N ALA A 226 6.45 -15.82 5.18
CA ALA A 226 6.95 -14.46 5.21
C ALA A 226 8.48 -14.46 5.42
N LYS A 227 9.21 -13.72 4.60
CA LYS A 227 10.64 -13.49 4.75
C LYS A 227 10.89 -12.00 4.90
N LEU A 228 11.54 -11.59 5.99
CA LEU A 228 12.05 -10.24 6.14
C LEU A 228 13.17 -10.03 5.11
N VAL A 229 12.94 -9.11 4.18
CA VAL A 229 13.90 -8.78 3.12
C VAL A 229 14.86 -7.72 3.62
N LYS A 230 14.32 -6.66 4.23
CA LYS A 230 15.09 -5.52 4.69
C LYS A 230 14.30 -4.72 5.72
N GLU A 231 15.02 -4.20 6.71
CA GLU A 231 14.51 -3.20 7.64
C GLU A 231 14.93 -1.81 7.17
N GLY A 232 14.05 -0.84 7.33
CA GLY A 232 14.31 0.56 7.08
C GLY A 232 14.84 1.27 8.33
N THR A 233 14.77 2.60 8.34
CA THR A 233 15.36 3.42 9.42
C THR A 233 14.33 3.89 10.45
N HIS A 234 13.04 3.71 10.18
CA HIS A 234 11.93 4.23 10.98
C HIS A 234 10.90 3.14 11.31
N TYR A 235 11.37 1.99 11.84
CA TYR A 235 10.52 0.84 12.20
C TYR A 235 9.76 0.25 11.00
N ASP A 236 10.08 0.69 9.80
CA ASP A 236 9.57 0.20 8.53
C ASP A 236 10.36 -1.02 8.05
N TYR A 237 9.74 -1.88 7.29
CA TYR A 237 10.38 -3.08 6.74
C TYR A 237 9.74 -3.50 5.41
N LEU A 238 10.51 -4.22 4.60
CA LEU A 238 10.05 -4.90 3.40
C LEU A 238 9.99 -6.41 3.66
N ALA A 239 8.83 -7.00 3.43
CA ALA A 239 8.60 -8.43 3.49
C ALA A 239 8.37 -9.02 2.09
N LYS A 240 8.82 -10.27 1.92
CA LYS A 240 8.45 -11.13 0.79
C LYS A 240 7.55 -12.25 1.30
N LEU A 241 6.33 -12.33 0.76
CA LEU A 241 5.39 -13.40 1.03
C LEU A 241 5.38 -14.36 -0.16
N SER A 242 5.56 -15.65 0.09
CA SER A 242 5.57 -16.71 -0.92
C SER A 242 4.66 -17.85 -0.51
N ARG A 243 3.93 -18.45 -1.45
CA ARG A 243 3.11 -19.64 -1.15
C ARG A 243 4.00 -20.78 -0.67
N GLN A 244 3.52 -21.48 0.36
CA GLN A 244 4.12 -22.77 0.75
C GLN A 244 3.78 -23.81 -0.33
N VAL A 245 4.78 -24.60 -0.68
CA VAL A 245 4.66 -25.70 -1.67
C VAL A 245 4.07 -26.93 -1.01
#